data_34156ddafd5e77eafc349d277fe3d5f7
#
_entry.id   34156ddafd5e77eafc349d277fe3d5f7
#
_cell.length_a   1.000
_cell.length_b   1.000
_cell.length_c   1.000
_cell.angle_alpha   90.00
_cell.angle_beta   90.00
_cell.angle_gamma   90.00
#
_symmetry.space_group_name_H-M   'P 1'
#
loop_
_entity.id
_entity.type
_entity.pdbx_description
1 polymer ?
#
loop_
_entity_poly.entity_id
_entity_poly.type
_entity_poly.pdbx_seq_one_letter_code
_entity_poly.pdbx_strand_id
1 'polypeptide(L)'
;LRPGARALVVFFFNDTATTETLRAVEAFRELTKGDTLAITCNPQGPLAKRARWVLAAPHAQETSVAQTRTFTSMMLLAARLIDGGHALQAHSALPAAARALLDQYGELAEAVGRDLQLDRFFFLGSGARYGLACEAMLKMKEMSLSQSEAYHFMEIRHGPMSMVDGRAVVLGLMGVEGRDYEEQV
;
A
#
# COMPACT_ATOMS: atom_id res chain seq x y z
N LEU A 1 -10.73 2.78 22.84
CA LEU A 1 -11.88 3.59 22.42
C LEU A 1 -12.49 4.25 23.65
N ARG A 2 -12.84 5.55 23.58
CA ARG A 2 -13.54 6.22 24.68
C ARG A 2 -14.94 5.61 24.83
N PRO A 3 -15.43 5.35 26.05
CA PRO A 3 -16.78 4.87 26.26
C PRO A 3 -17.79 5.83 25.60
N GLY A 4 -18.73 5.30 24.79
CA GLY A 4 -19.75 6.08 24.10
C GLY A 4 -19.33 6.69 22.76
N ALA A 5 -18.07 6.57 22.33
CA ALA A 5 -17.66 7.00 21.00
C ALA A 5 -18.22 6.05 19.93
N ARG A 6 -18.85 6.62 18.89
CA ARG A 6 -19.19 5.87 17.68
C ARG A 6 -17.88 5.60 16.93
N ALA A 7 -17.55 4.35 16.69
CA ALA A 7 -16.39 3.94 15.93
C ALA A 7 -16.83 3.22 14.66
N LEU A 8 -16.22 3.61 13.53
CA LEU A 8 -16.25 2.87 12.29
C LEU A 8 -14.87 2.25 12.08
N VAL A 9 -14.79 0.95 11.93
CA VAL A 9 -13.56 0.28 11.53
C VAL A 9 -13.65 -0.12 10.08
N VAL A 10 -12.63 0.24 9.32
CA VAL A 10 -12.52 -0.07 7.89
C VAL A 10 -11.52 -1.21 7.74
N PHE A 11 -11.98 -2.29 7.13
CA PHE A 11 -11.17 -3.46 6.82
C PHE A 11 -10.86 -3.47 5.32
N PHE A 12 -9.57 -3.45 5.01
CA PHE A 12 -9.08 -3.60 3.64
C PHE A 12 -8.68 -5.05 3.41
N PHE A 13 -9.32 -5.70 2.46
CA PHE A 13 -8.92 -7.05 2.13
C PHE A 13 -9.36 -7.46 0.72
N ASN A 14 -8.39 -7.95 -0.03
CA ASN A 14 -8.60 -8.36 -1.41
C ASN A 14 -9.50 -9.59 -1.51
N ASP A 15 -9.08 -10.69 -0.88
CA ASP A 15 -9.57 -11.98 -1.25
C ASP A 15 -10.48 -12.50 -0.18
N THR A 16 -10.68 -12.65 0.83
CA THR A 16 -11.86 -13.35 1.35
C THR A 16 -11.69 -14.26 2.56
N ALA A 17 -10.51 -14.81 2.77
CA ALA A 17 -10.39 -15.95 3.67
C ALA A 17 -9.30 -15.81 4.73
N THR A 18 -8.64 -14.64 4.86
CA THR A 18 -7.66 -14.50 5.93
C THR A 18 -8.37 -14.54 7.27
N THR A 19 -8.13 -15.62 7.98
CA THR A 19 -8.77 -15.95 9.25
C THR A 19 -8.64 -14.82 10.26
N GLU A 20 -7.48 -14.15 10.30
CA GLU A 20 -7.19 -13.06 11.21
C GLU A 20 -8.09 -11.84 10.96
N THR A 21 -8.28 -11.46 9.71
CA THR A 21 -9.16 -10.33 9.35
C THR A 21 -10.60 -10.64 9.73
N LEU A 22 -11.08 -11.84 9.44
CA LEU A 22 -12.45 -12.25 9.80
C LEU A 22 -12.66 -12.26 11.31
N ARG A 23 -11.71 -12.79 12.07
CA ARG A 23 -11.74 -12.77 13.54
C ARG A 23 -11.67 -11.34 14.09
N ALA A 24 -10.90 -10.46 13.48
CA ALA A 24 -10.83 -9.06 13.90
C ALA A 24 -12.16 -8.34 13.71
N VAL A 25 -12.88 -8.59 12.61
CA VAL A 25 -14.24 -8.05 12.40
C VAL A 25 -15.19 -8.55 13.47
N GLU A 26 -15.17 -9.84 13.74
CA GLU A 26 -16.06 -10.48 14.74
C GLU A 26 -15.76 -9.92 16.14
N ALA A 27 -14.50 -9.93 16.56
CA ALA A 27 -14.08 -9.39 17.84
C ALA A 27 -14.42 -7.91 18.02
N PHE A 28 -14.22 -7.08 16.99
CA PHE A 28 -14.60 -5.67 17.05
C PHE A 28 -16.10 -5.49 17.27
N ARG A 29 -16.93 -6.24 16.55
CA ARG A 29 -18.40 -6.17 16.69
C ARG A 29 -18.88 -6.63 18.05
N GLU A 30 -18.29 -7.68 18.60
CA GLU A 30 -18.62 -8.20 19.93
C GLU A 30 -18.23 -7.20 21.03
N LEU A 31 -17.02 -6.65 20.96
CA LEU A 31 -16.48 -5.78 22.01
C LEU A 31 -17.07 -4.38 22.00
N THR A 32 -17.37 -3.83 20.84
CA THR A 32 -17.75 -2.40 20.70
C THR A 32 -19.17 -2.20 20.23
N LYS A 33 -19.77 -3.20 19.59
CA LYS A 33 -21.02 -3.10 18.79
C LYS A 33 -20.95 -1.98 17.75
N GLY A 34 -19.73 -1.62 17.35
CA GLY A 34 -19.43 -0.59 16.37
C GLY A 34 -19.76 -1.02 14.94
N ASP A 35 -19.72 -0.05 14.06
CA ASP A 35 -19.98 -0.27 12.65
C ASP A 35 -18.71 -0.73 11.93
N THR A 36 -18.88 -1.54 10.89
CA THR A 36 -17.79 -2.11 10.10
C THR A 36 -18.01 -1.86 8.62
N LEU A 37 -16.95 -1.46 7.92
CA LEU A 37 -16.92 -1.28 6.48
C LEU A 37 -15.83 -2.20 5.90
N ALA A 38 -16.20 -2.99 4.91
CA ALA A 38 -15.26 -3.75 4.09
C ALA A 38 -14.94 -2.99 2.80
N ILE A 39 -13.67 -2.81 2.50
CA ILE A 39 -13.19 -2.41 1.17
C ILE A 39 -12.52 -3.64 0.56
N THR A 40 -13.09 -4.17 -0.53
CA THR A 40 -12.69 -5.48 -1.06
C THR A 40 -12.88 -5.58 -2.57
N CYS A 41 -12.16 -6.48 -3.20
CA CYS A 41 -12.42 -6.86 -4.59
C CYS A 41 -13.41 -8.03 -4.71
N ASN A 42 -13.77 -8.68 -3.60
CA ASN A 42 -14.72 -9.79 -3.62
C ASN A 42 -16.00 -9.48 -2.79
N PRO A 43 -17.05 -8.94 -3.42
CA PRO A 43 -18.29 -8.59 -2.72
C PRO A 43 -19.09 -9.81 -2.23
N GLN A 44 -18.77 -11.01 -2.68
CA GLN A 44 -19.41 -12.26 -2.25
C GLN A 44 -18.60 -12.99 -1.18
N GLY A 45 -17.43 -12.45 -0.82
CA GLY A 45 -16.51 -13.06 0.12
C GLY A 45 -16.99 -13.03 1.57
N PRO A 46 -16.34 -13.82 2.44
CA PRO A 46 -16.68 -13.89 3.85
C PRO A 46 -16.59 -12.55 4.59
N LEU A 47 -15.64 -11.68 4.24
CA LEU A 47 -15.50 -10.36 4.83
C LEU A 47 -16.71 -9.47 4.48
N ALA A 48 -17.10 -9.44 3.20
CA ALA A 48 -18.24 -8.66 2.74
C ALA A 48 -19.54 -9.09 3.44
N LYS A 49 -19.71 -10.40 3.68
CA LYS A 49 -20.88 -10.94 4.39
C LYS A 49 -20.91 -10.59 5.88
N ARG A 50 -19.76 -10.28 6.48
CA ARG A 50 -19.65 -9.92 7.91
C ARG A 50 -19.67 -8.43 8.16
N ALA A 51 -19.25 -7.62 7.23
CA ALA A 51 -19.27 -6.16 7.36
C ALA A 51 -20.68 -5.61 7.24
N ARG A 52 -20.94 -4.49 7.95
CA ARG A 52 -22.22 -3.77 7.82
C ARG A 52 -22.35 -3.07 6.47
N TRP A 53 -21.25 -2.49 5.99
CA TRP A 53 -21.17 -1.85 4.68
C TRP A 53 -20.03 -2.44 3.86
N VAL A 54 -20.20 -2.39 2.56
CA VAL A 54 -19.23 -2.91 1.61
C VAL A 54 -19.00 -1.91 0.48
N LEU A 55 -17.74 -1.54 0.26
CA LEU A 55 -17.28 -0.90 -0.95
C LEU A 55 -16.48 -1.92 -1.76
N ALA A 56 -16.92 -2.21 -2.97
CA ALA A 56 -16.32 -3.27 -3.76
C ALA A 56 -15.84 -2.81 -5.13
N ALA A 57 -14.69 -3.34 -5.55
CA ALA A 57 -14.13 -3.22 -6.90
C ALA A 57 -13.91 -4.60 -7.52
N PRO A 58 -14.98 -5.32 -7.95
CA PRO A 58 -14.85 -6.71 -8.41
C PRO A 58 -13.95 -6.87 -9.64
N HIS A 59 -13.92 -5.86 -10.52
CA HIS A 59 -13.07 -5.82 -11.70
C HIS A 59 -11.56 -5.72 -11.39
N ALA A 60 -11.24 -5.39 -10.16
CA ALA A 60 -9.86 -5.25 -9.71
C ALA A 60 -9.31 -6.54 -9.07
N GLN A 61 -10.12 -7.58 -8.95
CA GLN A 61 -9.66 -8.85 -8.38
C GLN A 61 -8.57 -9.47 -9.23
N GLU A 62 -7.49 -9.89 -8.57
CA GLU A 62 -6.33 -10.54 -9.17
C GLU A 62 -6.12 -11.91 -8.56
N THR A 63 -5.66 -12.86 -9.38
CA THR A 63 -5.26 -14.21 -8.94
C THR A 63 -3.74 -14.32 -8.73
N SER A 64 -2.99 -13.30 -9.11
CA SER A 64 -1.55 -13.22 -8.91
C SER A 64 -1.18 -13.09 -7.44
N VAL A 65 -0.03 -13.62 -7.05
CA VAL A 65 0.56 -13.37 -5.72
C VAL A 65 0.89 -11.88 -5.58
N ALA A 66 1.57 -11.31 -6.56
CA ALA A 66 1.89 -9.88 -6.59
C ALA A 66 0.70 -9.08 -7.13
N GLN A 67 -0.09 -8.54 -6.24
CA GLN A 67 -1.31 -7.80 -6.57
C GLN A 67 -1.04 -6.30 -6.61
N THR A 68 -1.25 -5.68 -7.75
CA THR A 68 -1.03 -4.24 -7.97
C THR A 68 -2.33 -3.49 -8.25
N ARG A 69 -3.16 -4.01 -9.15
CA ARG A 69 -4.47 -3.42 -9.48
C ARG A 69 -5.42 -3.45 -8.29
N THR A 70 -5.44 -4.54 -7.57
CA THR A 70 -6.22 -4.70 -6.34
C THR A 70 -5.87 -3.63 -5.31
N PHE A 71 -4.58 -3.49 -5.00
CA PHE A 71 -4.09 -2.49 -4.06
C PHE A 71 -4.51 -1.07 -4.49
N THR A 72 -4.20 -0.70 -5.74
CA THR A 72 -4.52 0.64 -6.28
C THR A 72 -6.03 0.92 -6.24
N SER A 73 -6.85 -0.05 -6.61
CA SER A 73 -8.31 0.12 -6.61
C SER A 73 -8.88 0.29 -5.21
N MET A 74 -8.42 -0.48 -4.24
CA MET A 74 -8.84 -0.33 -2.84
C MET A 74 -8.39 1.01 -2.26
N MET A 75 -7.18 1.49 -2.58
CA MET A 75 -6.70 2.82 -2.18
C MET A 75 -7.56 3.94 -2.76
N LEU A 76 -7.95 3.83 -4.03
CA LEU A 76 -8.86 4.81 -4.67
C LEU A 76 -10.26 4.80 -4.04
N LEU A 77 -10.79 3.62 -3.68
CA LEU A 77 -12.07 3.52 -2.96
C LEU A 77 -11.97 4.19 -1.58
N ALA A 78 -10.87 3.99 -0.86
CA ALA A 78 -10.64 4.62 0.43
C ALA A 78 -10.50 6.14 0.32
N ALA A 79 -9.72 6.62 -0.64
CA ALA A 79 -9.56 8.05 -0.89
C ALA A 79 -10.92 8.70 -1.21
N ARG A 80 -11.71 8.05 -2.06
CA ARG A 80 -13.06 8.53 -2.40
C ARG A 80 -14.02 8.55 -1.22
N LEU A 81 -13.88 7.61 -0.31
CA LEU A 81 -14.67 7.61 0.94
C LEU A 81 -14.32 8.81 1.82
N ILE A 82 -13.04 9.17 1.90
CA ILE A 82 -12.54 10.25 2.76
C ILE A 82 -12.89 11.62 2.17
N ASP A 83 -12.72 11.81 0.87
CA ASP A 83 -12.90 13.10 0.19
C ASP A 83 -14.32 13.34 -0.33
N GLY A 84 -15.23 12.39 -0.15
CA GLY A 84 -16.60 12.47 -0.63
C GLY A 84 -16.73 12.54 -2.16
N GLY A 85 -15.67 12.17 -2.88
CA GLY A 85 -15.59 12.18 -4.35
C GLY A 85 -15.13 13.51 -4.97
N HIS A 86 -14.71 14.48 -4.15
CA HIS A 86 -14.22 15.78 -4.65
C HIS A 86 -12.93 15.66 -5.47
N ALA A 87 -12.08 14.67 -5.18
CA ALA A 87 -10.83 14.43 -5.90
C ALA A 87 -10.98 13.59 -7.19
N LEU A 88 -12.19 13.35 -7.67
CA LEU A 88 -12.43 12.54 -8.89
C LEU A 88 -11.64 13.05 -10.11
N GLN A 89 -11.55 14.36 -10.29
CA GLN A 89 -10.79 14.94 -11.39
C GLN A 89 -9.28 14.70 -11.24
N ALA A 90 -8.75 14.83 -10.03
CA ALA A 90 -7.35 14.52 -9.77
C ALA A 90 -7.05 13.03 -10.02
N HIS A 91 -7.94 12.14 -9.60
CA HIS A 91 -7.78 10.70 -9.82
C HIS A 91 -7.89 10.30 -11.31
N SER A 92 -8.61 11.06 -12.14
CA SER A 92 -8.74 10.77 -13.57
C SER A 92 -7.42 10.92 -14.35
N ALA A 93 -6.47 11.69 -13.84
CA ALA A 93 -5.16 11.88 -14.43
C ALA A 93 -4.17 10.73 -14.11
N LEU A 94 -4.44 9.90 -13.09
CA LEU A 94 -3.54 8.86 -12.64
C LEU A 94 -3.16 7.83 -13.71
N PRO A 95 -4.07 7.34 -14.58
CA PRO A 95 -3.68 6.39 -15.63
C PRO A 95 -2.69 6.98 -16.63
N ALA A 96 -2.86 8.26 -16.98
CA ALA A 96 -1.93 8.95 -17.89
C ALA A 96 -0.57 9.18 -17.22
N ALA A 97 -0.55 9.60 -15.96
CA ALA A 97 0.67 9.76 -15.18
C ALA A 97 1.42 8.45 -15.01
N ALA A 98 0.73 7.35 -14.70
CA ALA A 98 1.33 6.03 -14.58
C ALA A 98 1.96 5.58 -15.91
N ARG A 99 1.28 5.77 -17.02
CA ARG A 99 1.83 5.47 -18.35
C ARG A 99 3.09 6.27 -18.65
N ALA A 100 3.05 7.58 -18.40
CA ALA A 100 4.21 8.46 -18.62
C ALA A 100 5.41 8.03 -17.77
N LEU A 101 5.20 7.60 -16.51
CA LEU A 101 6.27 7.07 -15.65
C LEU A 101 6.85 5.77 -16.22
N LEU A 102 6.01 4.85 -16.68
CA LEU A 102 6.47 3.59 -17.27
C LEU A 102 7.26 3.85 -18.56
N ASP A 103 6.79 4.76 -19.41
CA ASP A 103 7.47 5.13 -20.65
C ASP A 103 8.81 5.82 -20.36
N GLN A 104 8.89 6.66 -19.35
CA GLN A 104 10.08 7.43 -18.99
C GLN A 104 11.15 6.58 -18.30
N TYR A 105 10.75 5.68 -17.40
CA TYR A 105 11.67 4.97 -16.52
C TYR A 105 11.74 3.45 -16.77
N GLY A 106 11.06 2.96 -17.80
CA GLY A 106 11.04 1.53 -18.12
C GLY A 106 12.43 0.95 -18.38
N GLU A 107 13.26 1.65 -19.16
CA GLU A 107 14.62 1.21 -19.45
C GLU A 107 15.51 1.18 -18.20
N LEU A 108 15.37 2.19 -17.31
CA LEU A 108 16.10 2.20 -16.04
C LEU A 108 15.66 1.04 -15.13
N ALA A 109 14.35 0.80 -15.03
CA ALA A 109 13.82 -0.31 -14.24
C ALA A 109 14.30 -1.67 -14.78
N GLU A 110 14.36 -1.82 -16.09
CA GLU A 110 14.87 -3.03 -16.72
C GLU A 110 16.39 -3.21 -16.49
N ALA A 111 17.16 -2.14 -16.56
CA ALA A 111 18.61 -2.17 -16.29
C ALA A 111 18.89 -2.60 -14.83
N VAL A 112 18.17 -2.01 -13.87
CA VAL A 112 18.29 -2.39 -12.45
C VAL A 112 17.84 -3.85 -12.23
N GLY A 113 16.72 -4.25 -12.86
CA GLY A 113 16.19 -5.62 -12.70
C GLY A 113 17.06 -6.71 -13.34
N ARG A 114 17.91 -6.38 -14.29
CA ARG A 114 18.86 -7.31 -14.92
C ARG A 114 20.21 -7.39 -14.22
N ASP A 115 20.51 -6.46 -13.33
CA ASP A 115 21.77 -6.47 -12.59
C ASP A 115 21.68 -7.44 -11.41
N LEU A 116 22.20 -8.64 -11.63
CA LEU A 116 22.21 -9.71 -10.62
C LEU A 116 23.20 -9.46 -9.45
N GLN A 117 23.96 -8.37 -9.49
CA GLN A 117 24.78 -7.96 -8.35
C GLN A 117 23.96 -7.20 -7.30
N LEU A 118 22.82 -6.62 -7.71
CA LEU A 118 21.90 -5.92 -6.82
C LEU A 118 20.99 -6.95 -6.13
N ASP A 119 21.12 -7.10 -4.84
CA ASP A 119 20.37 -8.09 -4.06
C ASP A 119 19.60 -7.50 -2.87
N ARG A 120 19.79 -6.21 -2.59
CA ARG A 120 19.15 -5.50 -1.49
C ARG A 120 18.45 -4.23 -1.98
N PHE A 121 17.19 -4.06 -1.57
CA PHE A 121 16.36 -2.95 -1.99
C PHE A 121 15.76 -2.27 -0.77
N PHE A 122 16.01 -0.98 -0.64
CA PHE A 122 15.47 -0.16 0.45
C PHE A 122 14.50 0.86 -0.12
N PHE A 123 13.28 0.87 0.40
CA PHE A 123 12.24 1.80 -0.02
C PHE A 123 12.00 2.82 1.11
N LEU A 124 12.16 4.10 0.80
CA LEU A 124 12.03 5.15 1.79
C LEU A 124 10.80 6.00 1.50
N GLY A 125 10.10 6.39 2.56
CA GLY A 125 8.97 7.30 2.46
C GLY A 125 8.63 7.94 3.79
N SER A 126 8.05 9.12 3.78
CA SER A 126 7.57 9.81 4.98
C SER A 126 6.05 9.94 4.96
N GLY A 127 5.40 9.86 6.12
CA GLY A 127 3.95 9.96 6.23
C GLY A 127 3.22 8.91 5.38
N ALA A 128 2.27 9.33 4.56
CA ALA A 128 1.51 8.42 3.68
C ALA A 128 2.40 7.68 2.67
N ARG A 129 3.53 8.27 2.25
CA ARG A 129 4.47 7.64 1.34
C ARG A 129 5.21 6.46 1.95
N TYR A 130 5.33 6.41 3.28
CA TYR A 130 5.84 5.22 3.95
C TYR A 130 4.97 3.99 3.70
N GLY A 131 3.64 4.16 3.65
CA GLY A 131 2.74 3.07 3.27
C GLY A 131 2.99 2.57 1.84
N LEU A 132 3.28 3.48 0.90
CA LEU A 132 3.66 3.11 -0.48
C LEU A 132 5.04 2.43 -0.53
N ALA A 133 5.99 2.88 0.30
CA ALA A 133 7.29 2.22 0.43
C ALA A 133 7.15 0.79 0.96
N CYS A 134 6.26 0.56 1.93
CA CYS A 134 5.95 -0.78 2.43
C CYS A 134 5.34 -1.67 1.34
N GLU A 135 4.45 -1.14 0.50
CA GLU A 135 3.87 -1.89 -0.61
C GLU A 135 4.92 -2.22 -1.68
N ALA A 136 5.78 -1.26 -2.04
CA ALA A 136 6.87 -1.49 -2.99
C ALA A 136 7.85 -2.57 -2.48
N MET A 137 8.21 -2.51 -1.20
CA MET A 137 9.01 -3.52 -0.52
C MET A 137 8.37 -4.91 -0.62
N LEU A 138 7.06 -5.00 -0.37
CA LEU A 138 6.33 -6.27 -0.47
C LEU A 138 6.34 -6.80 -1.90
N LYS A 139 6.05 -5.95 -2.90
CA LYS A 139 6.09 -6.36 -4.32
C LYS A 139 7.46 -6.86 -4.74
N MET A 140 8.53 -6.22 -4.27
CA MET A 140 9.89 -6.67 -4.55
C MET A 140 10.13 -8.08 -3.99
N LYS A 141 9.75 -8.34 -2.74
CA LYS A 141 9.86 -9.68 -2.13
C LYS A 141 9.06 -10.73 -2.88
N GLU A 142 7.81 -10.43 -3.22
CA GLU A 142 6.91 -11.37 -3.89
C GLU A 142 7.36 -11.74 -5.30
N MET A 143 7.94 -10.78 -6.05
CA MET A 143 8.24 -10.96 -7.46
C MET A 143 9.68 -11.42 -7.72
N SER A 144 10.64 -10.96 -6.93
CA SER A 144 12.06 -11.21 -7.19
C SER A 144 12.74 -12.08 -6.14
N LEU A 145 12.09 -12.31 -4.99
CA LEU A 145 12.66 -12.98 -3.83
C LEU A 145 13.91 -12.26 -3.26
N SER A 146 14.13 -11.01 -3.67
CA SER A 146 15.24 -10.19 -3.18
C SER A 146 14.98 -9.72 -1.75
N GLN A 147 16.05 -9.46 -1.02
CA GLN A 147 15.96 -8.81 0.26
C GLN A 147 15.47 -7.36 0.06
N SER A 148 14.36 -7.01 0.66
CA SER A 148 13.85 -5.64 0.59
C SER A 148 13.22 -5.19 1.91
N GLU A 149 13.39 -3.92 2.22
CA GLU A 149 12.90 -3.30 3.46
C GLU A 149 12.38 -1.88 3.20
N ALA A 150 11.46 -1.45 4.06
CA ALA A 150 10.91 -0.11 3.99
C ALA A 150 11.17 0.66 5.28
N TYR A 151 11.58 1.92 5.15
CA TYR A 151 11.87 2.79 6.29
C TYR A 151 11.31 4.20 6.08
N HIS A 152 11.08 4.90 7.17
CA HIS A 152 11.01 6.35 7.12
C HIS A 152 12.38 6.94 6.79
N PHE A 153 12.42 8.04 6.02
CA PHE A 153 13.68 8.67 5.60
C PHE A 153 14.65 8.92 6.75
N MET A 154 14.14 9.48 7.86
CA MET A 154 15.03 9.78 8.97
C MET A 154 15.38 8.54 9.80
N GLU A 155 14.57 7.50 9.77
CA GLU A 155 14.77 6.29 10.56
C GLU A 155 15.88 5.39 10.03
N ILE A 156 16.06 5.32 8.71
CA ILE A 156 17.12 4.50 8.10
C ILE A 156 18.52 4.89 8.63
N ARG A 157 18.70 6.15 9.03
CA ARG A 157 19.96 6.68 9.57
C ARG A 157 20.36 6.08 10.92
N HIS A 158 19.42 5.50 11.66
CA HIS A 158 19.61 4.98 13.01
C HIS A 158 20.01 3.50 13.04
N GLY A 159 20.78 3.06 12.06
CA GLY A 159 21.34 1.70 11.99
C GLY A 159 21.20 1.05 10.61
N PRO A 160 19.98 0.95 10.02
CA PRO A 160 19.79 0.26 8.74
C PRO A 160 20.64 0.78 7.58
N MET A 161 21.02 2.06 7.59
CA MET A 161 21.92 2.65 6.58
C MET A 161 23.28 1.93 6.50
N SER A 162 23.74 1.30 7.57
CA SER A 162 24.97 0.50 7.55
C SER A 162 24.89 -0.72 6.64
N MET A 163 23.70 -1.12 6.23
CA MET A 163 23.48 -2.23 5.30
C MET A 163 23.49 -1.79 3.82
N VAL A 164 23.62 -0.49 3.56
CA VAL A 164 23.67 0.07 2.20
C VAL A 164 25.12 0.02 1.71
N ASP A 165 25.35 -0.76 0.68
CA ASP A 165 26.65 -0.89 0.00
C ASP A 165 26.47 -0.92 -1.53
N GLY A 166 27.51 -1.25 -2.27
CA GLY A 166 27.47 -1.29 -3.73
C GLY A 166 26.51 -2.32 -4.36
N ARG A 167 25.88 -3.16 -3.54
CA ARG A 167 24.86 -4.16 -3.95
C ARG A 167 23.43 -3.74 -3.58
N ALA A 168 23.28 -2.56 -3.00
CA ALA A 168 22.00 -2.06 -2.54
C ALA A 168 21.44 -0.99 -3.49
N VAL A 169 20.13 -1.02 -3.67
CA VAL A 169 19.36 0.05 -4.32
C VAL A 169 18.52 0.74 -3.26
N VAL A 170 18.60 2.06 -3.18
CA VAL A 170 17.76 2.89 -2.33
C VAL A 170 16.81 3.70 -3.19
N LEU A 171 15.51 3.56 -2.96
CA LEU A 171 14.44 4.23 -3.67
C LEU A 171 13.66 5.13 -2.71
N GLY A 172 13.81 6.45 -2.86
CA GLY A 172 13.15 7.44 -2.03
C GLY A 172 11.87 7.97 -2.65
N LEU A 173 10.74 7.78 -1.98
CA LEU A 173 9.45 8.39 -2.34
C LEU A 173 9.36 9.78 -1.69
N MET A 174 10.03 10.75 -2.28
CA MET A 174 10.18 12.09 -1.73
C MET A 174 8.88 12.90 -1.83
N GLY A 175 8.66 13.76 -0.84
CA GLY A 175 7.52 14.67 -0.79
C GLY A 175 7.87 16.09 -1.22
N VAL A 176 6.85 16.94 -1.26
CA VAL A 176 7.05 18.40 -1.36
C VAL A 176 7.35 18.95 0.04
N GLU A 177 6.56 18.53 1.02
CA GLU A 177 6.77 18.89 2.43
C GLU A 177 7.86 18.01 3.05
N GLY A 178 8.82 18.63 3.74
CA GLY A 178 9.93 17.93 4.39
C GLY A 178 11.05 17.47 3.45
N ARG A 179 11.00 17.86 2.19
CA ARG A 179 11.96 17.46 1.16
C ARG A 179 13.41 17.76 1.55
N ASP A 180 13.65 18.92 2.13
CA ASP A 180 14.99 19.35 2.57
C ASP A 180 15.62 18.38 3.58
N TYR A 181 14.81 17.70 4.37
CA TYR A 181 15.27 16.66 5.28
C TYR A 181 15.44 15.30 4.58
N GLU A 182 14.55 14.98 3.65
CA GLU A 182 14.59 13.74 2.88
C GLU A 182 15.81 13.68 1.95
N GLU A 183 16.22 14.83 1.36
CA GLU A 183 17.41 14.95 0.51
C GLU A 183 18.75 14.81 1.25
N GLN A 184 18.73 14.83 2.58
CA GLN A 184 19.94 14.65 3.41
C GLN A 184 20.27 13.17 3.70
N VAL A 185 19.42 12.26 3.29
CA VAL A 185 19.58 10.82 3.45
C VAL A 185 20.11 10.19 2.19
#